data_a4e0c9532acd3a11fec9d8bd9adba9fb
#
_entry.id   a4e0c9532acd3a11fec9d8bd9adba9fb
#
_cell.length_a   1.000
_cell.length_b   1.000
_cell.length_c   1.000
_cell.angle_alpha   90.00
_cell.angle_beta   90.00
_cell.angle_gamma   90.00
#
_symmetry.space_group_name_H-M   'P 1'
#
loop_
_entity.id
_entity.type
_entity.pdbx_description
1 polymer ?
#
loop_
_entity_poly.entity_id
_entity_poly.type
_entity_poly.pdbx_seq_one_letter_code
_entity_poly.pdbx_strand_id
1 'polypeptide(L)'
;MKRISIRDKKFNQISNSDETQIGDEYEVVVVNAAPISRSYYEGEYSSDNITPPTCWSSDTQTPDNDVPPDNRQAFRCLDCQHNIRGSGYGSSRACRFSQRLAVVSEDELEDVYQLRLPATSIFGEPRNGHMPMQSYARFL
;
A
#
# COMPACT_ATOMS: atom_id res chain seq x y z
N MET A 1 16.72 -3.42 1.85
CA MET A 1 15.89 -2.43 2.55
C MET A 1 15.05 -3.12 3.62
N LYS A 2 14.94 -2.51 4.78
CA LYS A 2 14.11 -3.03 5.88
C LYS A 2 12.65 -2.66 5.65
N ARG A 3 11.77 -3.63 5.75
CA ARG A 3 10.35 -3.41 5.52
C ARG A 3 9.48 -4.24 6.46
N ILE A 4 8.26 -3.78 6.65
CA ILE A 4 7.20 -4.52 7.35
C ILE A 4 6.23 -5.00 6.29
N SER A 5 5.97 -6.30 6.27
CA SER A 5 5.00 -6.92 5.36
C SER A 5 3.77 -7.35 6.15
N ILE A 6 2.60 -7.20 5.54
CA ILE A 6 1.33 -7.66 6.11
C ILE A 6 0.89 -8.89 5.31
N ARG A 7 0.87 -10.06 5.97
CA ARG A 7 0.42 -11.33 5.37
C ARG A 7 -0.50 -12.06 6.33
N ASP A 8 -1.61 -12.56 5.84
CA ASP A 8 -2.58 -13.32 6.62
C ASP A 8 -2.97 -12.57 7.90
N LYS A 9 -3.19 -11.25 7.78
CA LYS A 9 -3.53 -10.34 8.88
C LYS A 9 -2.47 -10.24 9.96
N LYS A 10 -1.23 -10.58 9.63
CA LYS A 10 -0.11 -10.52 10.58
C LYS A 10 1.03 -9.69 10.01
N PHE A 11 1.73 -9.02 10.91
CA PHE A 11 2.89 -8.21 10.58
C PHE A 11 4.15 -9.07 10.60
N ASN A 12 4.99 -8.91 9.59
CA ASN A 12 6.28 -9.58 9.48
C ASN A 12 7.37 -8.54 9.24
N GLN A 13 8.42 -8.62 10.03
CA GLN A 13 9.58 -7.75 9.92
C GLN A 13 10.59 -8.40 8.98
N ILE A 14 10.94 -7.72 7.90
CA ILE A 14 11.87 -8.24 6.90
C ILE A 14 13.11 -7.34 6.88
N SER A 15 14.26 -7.93 7.19
CA SER A 15 15.56 -7.25 7.18
C SER A 15 16.53 -8.11 6.40
N ASN A 16 17.00 -7.62 5.25
CA ASN A 16 17.80 -8.39 4.29
C ASN A 16 17.06 -9.68 3.88
N SER A 17 17.60 -10.85 4.20
CA SER A 17 16.96 -12.14 3.91
C SER A 17 16.24 -12.73 5.12
N ASP A 18 16.28 -12.06 6.27
CA ASP A 18 15.66 -12.54 7.50
C ASP A 18 14.23 -12.03 7.62
N GLU A 19 13.30 -12.91 7.97
CA GLU A 19 11.90 -12.59 8.19
C GLU A 19 11.49 -13.06 9.59
N THR A 20 10.92 -12.13 10.37
CA THR A 20 10.46 -12.39 11.73
C THR A 20 8.98 -12.04 11.83
N GLN A 21 8.15 -12.98 12.25
CA GLN A 21 6.74 -12.72 12.48
C GLN A 21 6.55 -11.96 13.79
N ILE A 22 5.86 -10.81 13.73
CA ILE A 22 5.59 -9.97 14.91
C ILE A 22 4.26 -10.34 15.54
N GLY A 23 3.22 -10.57 14.72
CA GLY A 23 1.89 -10.89 15.20
C GLY A 23 0.82 -10.07 14.50
N ASP A 24 -0.38 -10.04 15.09
CA ASP A 24 -1.52 -9.31 14.53
C ASP A 24 -1.57 -7.84 14.96
N GLU A 25 -0.74 -7.43 15.91
CA GLU A 25 -0.59 -6.05 16.36
C GLU A 25 0.88 -5.65 16.35
N TYR A 26 1.15 -4.39 16.01
CA TYR A 26 2.51 -3.87 15.99
C TYR A 26 2.49 -2.40 16.34
N GLU A 27 3.15 -2.04 17.43
CA GLU A 27 3.24 -0.65 17.88
C GLU A 27 4.43 0.04 17.23
N VAL A 28 4.16 1.10 16.48
CA VAL A 28 5.19 1.85 15.77
C VAL A 28 4.95 3.35 15.91
N VAL A 29 6.02 4.10 15.73
CA VAL A 29 5.95 5.55 15.55
C VAL A 29 6.11 5.83 14.06
N VAL A 30 5.14 6.55 13.49
CA VAL A 30 5.21 6.97 12.08
C VAL A 30 6.09 8.21 12.01
N VAL A 31 7.24 8.09 11.36
CA VAL A 31 8.18 9.21 11.24
C VAL A 31 8.02 9.96 9.93
N ASN A 32 7.40 9.35 8.93
CA ASN A 32 7.08 10.01 7.67
C ASN A 32 5.99 9.25 6.93
N ALA A 33 5.18 9.95 6.16
CA ALA A 33 4.12 9.36 5.35
C ALA A 33 4.21 9.92 3.93
N ALA A 34 4.29 9.02 2.94
CA ALA A 34 4.24 9.41 1.54
C ALA A 34 2.80 9.74 1.13
N PRO A 35 2.59 10.47 0.03
CA PRO A 35 1.25 10.62 -0.53
C PRO A 35 0.65 9.28 -0.91
N ILE A 36 -0.69 9.22 -0.92
CA ILE A 36 -1.41 8.04 -1.39
C ILE A 36 -1.14 7.87 -2.88
N SER A 37 -0.86 6.65 -3.29
CA SER A 37 -0.62 6.29 -4.68
C SER A 37 -1.53 5.16 -5.10
N ARG A 38 -1.50 4.80 -6.37
CA ARG A 38 -2.24 3.64 -6.88
C ARG A 38 -1.40 2.87 -7.88
N SER A 39 -1.66 1.57 -7.97
CA SER A 39 -0.92 0.67 -8.85
C SER A 39 -1.85 -0.38 -9.44
N TYR A 40 -1.65 -0.69 -10.72
CA TYR A 40 -2.34 -1.74 -11.44
C TYR A 40 -1.35 -2.80 -11.91
N TYR A 41 -1.63 -4.05 -11.58
CA TYR A 41 -0.83 -5.21 -12.01
C TYR A 41 -1.65 -6.02 -12.99
N GLU A 42 -1.13 -6.19 -14.20
CA GLU A 42 -1.72 -7.08 -15.19
C GLU A 42 -1.37 -8.52 -14.84
N GLY A 43 -2.35 -9.42 -14.93
CA GLY A 43 -2.14 -10.82 -14.62
C GLY A 43 -2.40 -11.17 -13.15
N GLU A 44 -2.21 -12.43 -12.82
CA GLU A 44 -2.48 -12.94 -11.49
C GLU A 44 -1.31 -12.70 -10.54
N TYR A 45 -1.64 -12.45 -9.27
CA TYR A 45 -0.63 -12.32 -8.23
C TYR A 45 0.09 -13.66 -8.03
N SER A 46 1.41 -13.60 -8.01
CA SER A 46 2.24 -14.75 -7.67
C SER A 46 3.26 -14.32 -6.62
N SER A 47 3.31 -15.03 -5.50
CA SER A 47 4.30 -14.78 -4.46
C SER A 47 5.72 -15.12 -4.90
N ASP A 48 5.87 -15.94 -5.93
CA ASP A 48 7.16 -16.38 -6.44
C ASP A 48 7.75 -15.39 -7.44
N ASN A 49 6.92 -14.55 -8.06
CA ASN A 49 7.33 -13.57 -9.05
C ASN A 49 6.95 -12.17 -8.59
N ILE A 50 7.94 -11.41 -8.16
CA ILE A 50 7.75 -9.99 -7.84
C ILE A 50 7.94 -9.22 -9.14
N THR A 51 6.83 -8.80 -9.74
CA THR A 51 6.85 -7.98 -10.95
C THR A 51 6.50 -6.54 -10.59
N PRO A 52 7.07 -5.55 -11.30
CA PRO A 52 6.64 -4.16 -11.12
C PRO A 52 5.21 -3.99 -11.63
N PRO A 53 4.50 -2.96 -11.18
CA PRO A 53 3.16 -2.69 -11.68
C PRO A 53 3.18 -2.35 -13.17
N THR A 54 2.09 -2.68 -13.86
CA THR A 54 1.92 -2.36 -15.28
C THR A 54 1.69 -0.86 -15.46
N CYS A 55 0.85 -0.28 -14.60
CA CYS A 55 0.55 1.15 -14.59
C CYS A 55 0.51 1.63 -13.14
N TRP A 56 0.98 2.85 -12.90
CA TRP A 56 0.97 3.42 -11.55
C TRP A 56 0.82 4.93 -11.60
N SER A 57 0.37 5.50 -10.47
CA SER A 57 0.20 6.93 -10.31
C SER A 57 0.57 7.36 -8.91
N SER A 58 1.54 8.23 -8.80
CA SER A 58 1.99 8.79 -7.52
C SER A 58 1.05 9.88 -6.99
N ASP A 59 0.25 10.51 -7.86
CA ASP A 59 -0.70 11.55 -7.47
C ASP A 59 -2.15 11.06 -7.46
N THR A 60 -2.41 9.83 -7.85
CA THR A 60 -3.72 9.20 -8.01
C THR A 60 -4.60 9.81 -9.10
N GLN A 61 -4.10 10.79 -9.84
CA GLN A 61 -4.86 11.53 -10.86
C GLN A 61 -4.51 11.10 -12.29
N THR A 62 -3.23 10.98 -12.58
CA THR A 62 -2.73 10.61 -13.90
C THR A 62 -1.60 9.60 -13.75
N PRO A 63 -1.41 8.68 -14.74
CA PRO A 63 -0.25 7.80 -14.72
C PRO A 63 1.05 8.59 -14.67
N ASP A 64 2.03 8.09 -13.93
CA ASP A 64 3.35 8.72 -13.84
C ASP A 64 4.04 8.75 -15.21
N ASN A 65 4.92 9.72 -15.40
CA ASN A 65 5.67 9.86 -16.65
C ASN A 65 6.57 8.66 -16.94
N ASP A 66 6.97 7.92 -15.90
CA ASP A 66 7.80 6.74 -16.02
C ASP A 66 7.04 5.51 -16.53
N VAL A 67 5.70 5.55 -16.54
CA VAL A 67 4.89 4.45 -17.06
C VAL A 67 5.10 4.39 -18.57
N PRO A 68 5.56 3.24 -19.15
CA PRO A 68 5.68 3.11 -20.60
C PRO A 68 4.36 3.46 -21.29
N PRO A 69 4.39 4.18 -22.42
CA PRO A 69 3.15 4.61 -23.09
C PRO A 69 2.18 3.47 -23.39
N ASP A 70 2.69 2.30 -23.76
CA ASP A 70 1.84 1.14 -24.08
C ASP A 70 1.18 0.53 -22.85
N ASN A 71 1.70 0.84 -21.66
CA ASN A 71 1.19 0.31 -20.38
C ASN A 71 0.22 1.26 -19.71
N ARG A 72 0.08 2.49 -20.19
CA ARG A 72 -0.87 3.45 -19.64
C ARG A 72 -2.28 3.01 -19.95
N GLN A 73 -3.07 2.79 -18.90
CA GLN A 73 -4.41 2.24 -19.05
C GLN A 73 -5.46 3.31 -19.37
N ALA A 74 -5.17 4.56 -19.04
CA ALA A 74 -6.05 5.69 -19.32
C ALA A 74 -5.25 6.99 -19.24
N PHE A 75 -5.78 8.05 -19.82
CA PHE A 75 -5.19 9.38 -19.69
C PHE A 75 -5.35 9.92 -18.27
N ARG A 76 -6.53 9.67 -17.68
CA ARG A 76 -6.83 10.06 -16.30
C ARG A 76 -7.28 8.83 -15.52
N CYS A 77 -6.78 8.70 -14.29
CA CYS A 77 -7.13 7.55 -13.44
C CYS A 77 -8.63 7.47 -13.16
N LEU A 78 -9.30 8.61 -13.05
CA LEU A 78 -10.75 8.66 -12.83
C LEU A 78 -11.54 7.98 -13.94
N ASP A 79 -11.04 8.02 -15.17
CA ASP A 79 -11.70 7.44 -16.34
C ASP A 79 -11.21 6.01 -16.64
N CYS A 80 -10.33 5.46 -15.82
CA CYS A 80 -9.72 4.16 -16.05
C CYS A 80 -10.68 3.02 -15.74
N GLN A 81 -10.76 2.04 -16.66
CA GLN A 81 -11.62 0.85 -16.46
C GLN A 81 -11.20 0.01 -15.27
N HIS A 82 -9.93 0.09 -14.84
CA HIS A 82 -9.42 -0.65 -13.68
C HIS A 82 -9.66 0.07 -12.36
N ASN A 83 -10.18 1.30 -12.41
CA ASN A 83 -10.59 2.07 -11.24
C ASN A 83 -12.08 1.91 -10.94
N ILE A 84 -12.72 0.90 -11.49
CA ILE A 84 -14.15 0.64 -11.30
C ILE A 84 -14.31 -0.49 -10.29
N ARG A 85 -15.24 -0.33 -9.34
CA ARG A 85 -15.57 -1.35 -8.36
C ARG A 85 -16.02 -2.62 -9.08
N GLY A 86 -15.42 -3.76 -8.71
CA GLY A 86 -15.68 -5.04 -9.37
C GLY A 86 -14.74 -5.34 -10.53
N SER A 87 -13.84 -4.43 -10.91
CA SER A 87 -12.86 -4.69 -11.95
C SER A 87 -11.73 -5.62 -11.49
N GLY A 88 -11.55 -5.75 -10.17
CA GLY A 88 -10.60 -6.67 -9.56
C GLY A 88 -11.29 -7.91 -9.01
N TYR A 89 -10.66 -8.56 -8.04
CA TYR A 89 -11.25 -9.72 -7.38
C TYR A 89 -12.42 -9.29 -6.49
N GLY A 90 -13.56 -9.94 -6.65
CA GLY A 90 -14.77 -9.61 -5.89
C GLY A 90 -15.29 -8.22 -6.20
N SER A 91 -15.54 -7.42 -5.17
CA SER A 91 -16.00 -6.04 -5.31
C SER A 91 -14.85 -5.03 -5.36
N SER A 92 -13.61 -5.49 -5.36
CA SER A 92 -12.45 -4.59 -5.36
C SER A 92 -12.18 -3.99 -6.74
N ARG A 93 -11.34 -2.95 -6.76
CA ARG A 93 -10.81 -2.39 -7.99
C ARG A 93 -9.53 -3.11 -8.38
N ALA A 94 -9.29 -3.32 -9.68
CA ALA A 94 -8.05 -3.90 -10.16
C ALA A 94 -6.87 -2.96 -9.90
N CYS A 95 -7.07 -1.65 -10.04
CA CYS A 95 -6.09 -0.63 -9.65
C CYS A 95 -6.31 -0.28 -8.19
N ARG A 96 -5.30 -0.49 -7.35
CA ARG A 96 -5.42 -0.40 -5.89
C ARG A 96 -4.63 0.76 -5.32
N PHE A 97 -5.25 1.44 -4.35
CA PHE A 97 -4.57 2.46 -3.57
C PHE A 97 -3.59 1.83 -2.57
N SER A 98 -2.51 2.54 -2.30
CA SER A 98 -1.58 2.19 -1.23
C SER A 98 -0.90 3.45 -0.72
N GLN A 99 -0.33 3.36 0.47
CA GLN A 99 0.42 4.45 1.07
C GLN A 99 1.64 3.87 1.77
N ARG A 100 2.80 4.48 1.53
CA ARG A 100 4.04 4.06 2.18
C ARG A 100 4.30 4.94 3.39
N LEU A 101 4.64 4.29 4.50
CA LEU A 101 5.02 4.94 5.74
C LEU A 101 6.44 4.56 6.09
N ALA A 102 7.18 5.49 6.66
CA ALA A 102 8.43 5.18 7.34
C ALA A 102 8.11 5.08 8.83
N VAL A 103 8.43 3.96 9.44
CA VAL A 103 8.06 3.67 10.83
C VAL A 103 9.27 3.17 11.61
N VAL A 104 9.24 3.41 12.92
CA VAL A 104 10.22 2.87 13.86
C VAL A 104 9.47 2.21 15.01
N SER A 105 10.05 1.13 15.56
CA SER A 105 9.57 0.53 16.79
C SER A 105 10.04 1.34 17.98
N GLU A 106 9.26 1.38 19.07
CA GLU A 106 9.67 2.05 20.30
C GLU A 106 10.97 1.48 20.87
N ASP A 107 11.22 0.19 20.66
CA ASP A 107 12.40 -0.50 21.15
C ASP A 107 13.64 -0.31 20.28
N GLU A 108 13.47 0.11 19.03
CA GLU A 108 14.55 0.22 18.04
C GLU A 108 14.38 1.51 17.23
N LEU A 109 14.57 2.66 17.91
CA LEU A 109 14.33 3.97 17.28
C LEU A 109 15.32 4.31 16.16
N GLU A 110 16.43 3.60 16.06
CA GLU A 110 17.42 3.82 15.00
C GLU A 110 17.12 3.04 13.73
N ASP A 111 16.23 2.04 13.80
CA ASP A 111 15.92 1.19 12.65
C ASP A 111 14.61 1.63 12.01
N VAL A 112 14.72 2.25 10.84
CA VAL A 112 13.57 2.71 10.06
C VAL A 112 13.13 1.60 9.10
N TYR A 113 11.85 1.25 9.17
CA TYR A 113 11.22 0.26 8.30
C TYR A 113 10.23 0.93 7.38
N GLN A 114 10.08 0.41 6.17
CA GLN A 114 9.04 0.81 5.24
C GLN A 114 7.81 -0.06 5.45
N LEU A 115 6.66 0.57 5.67
CA LEU A 115 5.37 -0.10 5.77
C LEU A 115 4.47 0.41 4.66
N ARG A 116 3.92 -0.51 3.86
CA ARG A 116 2.97 -0.17 2.82
C ARG A 116 1.57 -0.54 3.26
N LEU A 117 0.69 0.45 3.37
CA LEU A 117 -0.70 0.23 3.77
C LEU A 117 -1.57 -0.08 2.55
N PRO A 118 -2.42 -1.11 2.64
CA PRO A 118 -3.44 -1.35 1.61
C PRO A 118 -4.61 -0.37 1.77
N ALA A 119 -5.48 -0.31 0.75
CA ALA A 119 -6.62 0.60 0.74
C ALA A 119 -7.51 0.45 1.97
N THR A 120 -7.72 -0.77 2.45
CA THR A 120 -8.55 -1.04 3.62
C THR A 120 -8.01 -0.45 4.91
N SER A 121 -6.70 -0.18 4.97
CA SER A 121 -6.07 0.46 6.12
C SER A 121 -5.98 1.97 5.98
N ILE A 122 -6.26 2.52 4.79
CA ILE A 122 -6.18 3.96 4.51
C ILE A 122 -7.56 4.60 4.62
N PHE A 123 -8.56 3.99 4.01
CA PHE A 123 -9.92 4.53 3.87
C PHE A 123 -10.92 3.78 4.73
N GLY A 124 -12.06 4.40 4.97
CA GLY A 124 -13.17 3.80 5.68
C GLY A 124 -13.54 4.60 6.92
N GLU A 125 -14.50 4.07 7.68
CA GLU A 125 -14.99 4.71 8.89
C GLU A 125 -14.33 4.09 10.12
N PRO A 126 -14.03 4.88 11.16
CA PRO A 126 -13.55 4.34 12.44
C PRO A 126 -14.55 3.34 13.02
N ARG A 127 -14.06 2.19 13.49
CA ARG A 127 -14.91 1.13 14.08
C ARG A 127 -14.19 0.48 15.25
N ASN A 128 -14.92 0.23 16.34
CA ASN A 128 -14.42 -0.56 17.48
C ASN A 128 -13.05 -0.07 18.00
N GLY A 129 -12.84 1.24 18.03
CA GLY A 129 -11.57 1.80 18.48
C GLY A 129 -10.45 1.75 17.46
N HIS A 130 -10.72 1.34 16.23
CA HIS A 130 -9.75 1.29 15.14
C HIS A 130 -10.00 2.43 14.15
N MET A 131 -8.93 3.08 13.70
CA MET A 131 -9.00 4.16 12.71
C MET A 131 -8.18 3.83 11.48
N PRO A 132 -8.77 3.94 10.26
CA PRO A 132 -7.97 3.96 9.03
C PRO A 132 -7.02 5.16 9.04
N MET A 133 -5.92 5.05 8.31
CA MET A 133 -4.88 6.09 8.31
C MET A 133 -5.40 7.46 7.92
N GLN A 134 -6.31 7.54 6.96
CA GLN A 134 -6.89 8.81 6.53
C GLN A 134 -7.70 9.49 7.65
N SER A 135 -8.46 8.71 8.43
CA SER A 135 -9.18 9.22 9.58
C SER A 135 -8.23 9.67 10.69
N TYR A 136 -7.17 8.89 10.92
CA TYR A 136 -6.16 9.22 11.92
C TYR A 136 -5.43 10.52 11.55
N ALA A 137 -5.10 10.71 10.28
CA ALA A 137 -4.42 11.92 9.81
C ALA A 137 -5.27 13.17 10.04
N ARG A 138 -6.60 13.06 9.87
CA ARG A 138 -7.50 14.19 10.14
C ARG A 138 -7.62 14.50 11.63
N PHE A 139 -7.46 13.50 12.47
CA PHE A 139 -7.51 13.66 13.92
C PHE A 139 -6.29 14.42 14.45
N LEU A 140 -5.16 14.26 13.82
CA LEU A 140 -3.94 14.97 14.19
C LEU A 140 -4.02 16.45 13.77
#